data_1e91ce5ff98ffe04a775d9471a19509d
#
_entry.id   1e91ce5ff98ffe04a775d9471a19509d
#
_cell.length_a   1.000
_cell.length_b   1.000
_cell.length_c   1.000
_cell.angle_alpha   90.00
_cell.angle_beta   90.00
_cell.angle_gamma   90.00
#
_symmetry.space_group_name_H-M   'P 1'
#
loop_
_entity.id
_entity.type
_entity.pdbx_description
1 polymer ?
#
loop_
_entity_poly.entity_id
_entity_poly.type
_entity_poly.pdbx_seq_one_letter_code
_entity_poly.pdbx_strand_id
1 'polypeptide(L)'
;MGNFINFTIMKKRMNLTSMDEMVENLFGKIGTKKRDEFEKGFENFKMGIMIKEARLKKGLTQEQLAKKIGTTKSYISKIENDIKEVRISSLERLVEIGLGGKLELRIML
;
A
#
# COMPACT_ATOMS: atom_id res chain seq x y z
N MET A 1 10.55 -4.17 18.49
CA MET A 1 9.92 -3.25 17.58
C MET A 1 9.05 -4.00 16.58
N GLY A 2 7.83 -3.60 16.40
CA GLY A 2 6.88 -4.36 15.66
C GLY A 2 7.04 -4.28 14.14
N ASN A 3 6.11 -4.89 13.45
CA ASN A 3 6.04 -4.96 12.01
C ASN A 3 5.33 -3.74 11.43
N PHE A 4 5.64 -2.57 11.99
CA PHE A 4 5.03 -1.34 11.53
C PHE A 4 5.66 -0.90 10.21
N ILE A 5 4.85 -0.81 9.18
CA ILE A 5 5.25 -0.30 7.88
C ILE A 5 4.52 1.01 7.65
N ASN A 6 5.26 2.07 7.40
CA ASN A 6 4.67 3.36 7.13
C ASN A 6 5.20 3.95 5.82
N PHE A 7 4.54 4.98 5.36
CA PHE A 7 4.85 5.62 4.10
C PHE A 7 6.27 6.22 4.08
N THR A 8 6.75 6.73 5.20
CA THR A 8 8.09 7.33 5.30
C THR A 8 9.18 6.31 5.00
N ILE A 9 9.05 5.09 5.56
CA ILE A 9 10.01 4.01 5.30
C ILE A 9 9.99 3.63 3.82
N MET A 10 8.82 3.47 3.26
CA MET A 10 8.66 3.13 1.85
C MET A 10 9.23 4.22 0.94
N LYS A 11 8.99 5.48 1.27
CA LYS A 11 9.52 6.61 0.51
C LYS A 11 11.03 6.59 0.42
N LYS A 12 11.72 6.30 1.53
CA LYS A 12 13.18 6.17 1.55
C LYS A 12 13.66 5.03 0.64
N ARG A 13 13.00 3.88 0.70
CA ARG A 13 13.38 2.70 -0.09
C ARG A 13 13.22 2.90 -1.58
N MET A 14 12.18 3.60 -1.98
CA MET A 14 11.79 3.73 -3.38
C MET A 14 12.22 5.04 -4.03
N ASN A 15 12.93 5.89 -3.30
CA ASN A 15 13.35 7.20 -3.80
C ASN A 15 12.18 8.00 -4.41
N LEU A 16 11.09 8.12 -3.65
CA LEU A 16 9.88 8.78 -4.11
C LEU A 16 10.03 10.28 -4.32
N THR A 17 11.12 10.89 -3.81
CA THR A 17 11.41 12.30 -4.05
C THR A 17 11.59 12.57 -5.54
N SER A 18 12.34 11.71 -6.23
CA SER A 18 12.51 11.82 -7.68
C SER A 18 11.21 11.55 -8.43
N MET A 19 10.38 10.63 -7.91
CA MET A 19 9.04 10.39 -8.46
C MET A 19 8.15 11.61 -8.33
N ASP A 20 8.21 12.31 -7.20
CA ASP A 20 7.42 13.51 -6.96
C ASP A 20 7.73 14.60 -8.00
N GLU A 21 9.01 14.80 -8.31
CA GLU A 21 9.42 15.74 -9.35
C GLU A 21 8.89 15.36 -10.72
N MET A 22 8.99 14.09 -11.08
CA MET A 22 8.48 13.58 -12.35
C MET A 22 6.97 13.77 -12.45
N VAL A 23 6.26 13.48 -11.37
CA VAL A 23 4.81 13.64 -11.31
C VAL A 23 4.41 15.10 -11.49
N GLU A 24 5.12 16.03 -10.84
CA GLU A 24 4.85 17.45 -10.99
C GLU A 24 5.01 17.91 -12.44
N ASN A 25 6.04 17.41 -13.13
CA ASN A 25 6.29 17.74 -14.52
C ASN A 25 5.23 17.17 -15.46
N LEU A 26 4.74 15.96 -15.20
CA LEU A 26 3.79 15.27 -16.08
C LEU A 26 2.33 15.62 -15.79
N PHE A 27 1.97 15.77 -14.51
CA PHE A 27 0.58 15.90 -14.07
C PHE A 27 0.23 17.25 -13.46
N GLY A 28 1.20 18.15 -13.35
CA GLY A 28 0.99 19.48 -12.83
C GLY A 28 1.27 19.62 -11.35
N LYS A 29 1.19 20.86 -10.88
CA LYS A 29 1.49 21.21 -9.50
C LYS A 29 0.36 20.82 -8.57
N ILE A 30 0.70 20.66 -7.30
CA ILE A 30 -0.25 20.42 -6.21
C ILE A 30 -1.33 21.50 -6.23
N GLY A 31 -2.59 21.08 -6.09
CA GLY A 31 -3.74 21.98 -6.10
C GLY A 31 -4.50 22.04 -7.41
N THR A 32 -3.96 21.46 -8.48
CA THR A 32 -4.71 21.33 -9.73
C THR A 32 -5.58 20.08 -9.69
N LYS A 33 -6.73 20.12 -10.36
CA LYS A 33 -7.66 18.98 -10.41
C LYS A 33 -6.97 17.72 -10.97
N LYS A 34 -6.19 17.89 -12.03
CA LYS A 34 -5.46 16.78 -12.65
C LYS A 34 -4.48 16.13 -11.68
N ARG A 35 -3.76 16.95 -10.90
CA ARG A 35 -2.82 16.46 -9.90
C ARG A 35 -3.54 15.75 -8.76
N ASP A 36 -4.68 16.30 -8.30
CA ASP A 36 -5.47 15.70 -7.23
C ASP A 36 -5.98 14.31 -7.63
N GLU A 37 -6.48 14.17 -8.84
CA GLU A 37 -6.92 12.86 -9.36
C GLU A 37 -5.77 11.87 -9.45
N PHE A 38 -4.61 12.30 -9.90
CA PHE A 38 -3.42 11.46 -9.95
C PHE A 38 -2.99 11.02 -8.55
N GLU A 39 -2.93 11.95 -7.59
CA GLU A 39 -2.48 11.64 -6.24
C GLU A 39 -3.39 10.63 -5.56
N LYS A 40 -4.69 10.72 -5.79
CA LYS A 40 -5.66 9.77 -5.24
C LYS A 40 -5.40 8.35 -5.73
N GLY A 41 -5.17 8.19 -7.03
CA GLY A 41 -4.80 6.89 -7.60
C GLY A 41 -3.43 6.42 -7.15
N PHE A 42 -2.49 7.35 -7.01
CA PHE A 42 -1.12 7.04 -6.57
C PHE A 42 -1.07 6.58 -5.11
N GLU A 43 -1.90 7.16 -4.24
CA GLU A 43 -1.98 6.70 -2.84
C GLU A 43 -2.44 5.24 -2.76
N ASN A 44 -3.45 4.87 -3.54
CA ASN A 44 -3.92 3.48 -3.61
C ASN A 44 -2.81 2.54 -4.11
N PHE A 45 -2.08 2.96 -5.10
CA PHE A 45 -0.95 2.21 -5.64
C PHE A 45 0.16 2.03 -4.60
N LYS A 46 0.49 3.09 -3.86
CA LYS A 46 1.50 3.05 -2.81
C LYS A 46 1.12 2.09 -1.69
N MET A 47 -0.13 2.07 -1.29
CA MET A 47 -0.61 1.15 -0.26
C MET A 47 -0.45 -0.30 -0.70
N GLY A 48 -0.75 -0.59 -1.96
CA GLY A 48 -0.54 -1.92 -2.51
C GLY A 48 0.93 -2.35 -2.45
N ILE A 49 1.83 -1.45 -2.79
CA ILE A 49 3.28 -1.69 -2.71
C ILE A 49 3.71 -1.95 -1.26
N MET A 50 3.17 -1.20 -0.31
CA MET A 50 3.48 -1.42 1.12
C MET A 50 3.11 -2.82 1.56
N ILE A 51 1.96 -3.31 1.14
CA ILE A 51 1.51 -4.67 1.45
C ILE A 51 2.44 -5.70 0.81
N LYS A 52 2.78 -5.50 -0.46
CA LYS A 52 3.71 -6.39 -1.16
C LYS A 52 5.08 -6.44 -0.48
N GLU A 53 5.63 -5.29 -0.12
CA GLU A 53 6.90 -5.20 0.59
C GLU A 53 6.86 -5.95 1.92
N ALA A 54 5.80 -5.76 2.69
CA ALA A 54 5.61 -6.44 3.96
C ALA A 54 5.52 -7.96 3.78
N ARG A 55 4.82 -8.41 2.73
CA ARG A 55 4.71 -9.83 2.40
C ARG A 55 6.07 -10.43 2.07
N LEU A 56 6.82 -9.76 1.21
CA LEU A 56 8.16 -10.22 0.82
C LEU A 56 9.11 -10.26 2.02
N LYS A 57 9.01 -9.28 2.89
CA LYS A 57 9.81 -9.21 4.10
C LYS A 57 9.53 -10.37 5.05
N LYS A 58 8.30 -10.88 5.04
CA LYS A 58 7.91 -12.07 5.81
C LYS A 58 8.23 -13.38 5.09
N GLY A 59 8.77 -13.32 3.89
CA GLY A 59 9.11 -14.51 3.10
C GLY A 59 7.90 -15.28 2.59
N LEU A 60 6.78 -14.60 2.40
CA LEU A 60 5.54 -15.24 1.95
C LEU A 60 5.30 -15.00 0.46
N THR A 61 4.80 -16.04 -0.22
CA THR A 61 4.24 -15.87 -1.56
C THR A 61 2.83 -15.31 -1.47
N GLN A 62 2.30 -14.80 -2.57
CA GLN A 62 0.91 -14.36 -2.63
C GLN A 62 -0.05 -15.49 -2.26
N GLU A 63 0.25 -16.70 -2.73
CA GLU A 63 -0.55 -17.88 -2.45
C GLU A 63 -0.53 -18.26 -0.98
N GLN A 64 0.65 -18.21 -0.35
CA GLN A 64 0.80 -18.50 1.07
C GLN A 64 0.04 -17.48 1.93
N LEU A 65 0.14 -16.21 1.59
CA LEU A 65 -0.61 -15.16 2.29
C LEU A 65 -2.11 -15.37 2.13
N ALA A 66 -2.55 -15.68 0.92
CA ALA A 66 -3.96 -15.93 0.64
C ALA A 66 -4.51 -17.09 1.49
N LYS A 67 -3.79 -18.18 1.58
CA LYS A 67 -4.18 -19.31 2.43
C LYS A 67 -4.27 -18.92 3.90
N LYS A 68 -3.34 -18.14 4.36
CA LYS A 68 -3.27 -17.70 5.75
C LYS A 68 -4.51 -16.93 6.19
N ILE A 69 -5.07 -16.14 5.31
CA ILE A 69 -6.23 -15.30 5.62
C ILE A 69 -7.53 -15.81 5.01
N GLY A 70 -7.51 -16.97 4.33
CA GLY A 70 -8.69 -17.58 3.78
C GLY A 70 -9.24 -16.92 2.52
N THR A 71 -8.35 -16.46 1.65
CA THR A 71 -8.73 -15.83 0.38
C THR A 71 -7.97 -16.46 -0.80
N THR A 72 -8.03 -15.84 -1.95
CA THR A 72 -7.39 -16.31 -3.17
C THR A 72 -6.13 -15.52 -3.51
N LYS A 73 -5.22 -16.15 -4.26
CA LYS A 73 -4.04 -15.48 -4.79
C LYS A 73 -4.43 -14.27 -5.65
N SER A 74 -5.49 -14.40 -6.44
CA SER A 74 -5.98 -13.31 -7.29
C SER A 74 -6.38 -12.09 -6.47
N TYR A 75 -7.01 -12.31 -5.31
CA TYR A 75 -7.38 -11.22 -4.40
C TYR A 75 -6.16 -10.50 -3.86
N ILE A 76 -5.14 -11.24 -3.44
CA ILE A 76 -3.89 -10.66 -2.95
C ILE A 76 -3.19 -9.87 -4.07
N SER A 77 -3.10 -10.44 -5.26
CA SER A 77 -2.50 -9.77 -6.40
C SER A 77 -3.21 -8.46 -6.74
N LYS A 78 -4.53 -8.47 -6.69
CA LYS A 78 -5.34 -7.29 -6.95
C LYS A 78 -5.09 -6.18 -5.92
N ILE A 79 -5.01 -6.54 -4.65
CA ILE A 79 -4.72 -5.59 -3.58
C ILE A 79 -3.32 -4.99 -3.75
N GLU A 80 -2.33 -5.81 -4.03
CA GLU A 80 -0.95 -5.35 -4.19
C GLU A 80 -0.76 -4.44 -5.40
N ASN A 81 -1.55 -4.62 -6.43
CA ASN A 81 -1.47 -3.78 -7.61
C ASN A 81 -2.23 -2.47 -7.47
N ASP A 82 -3.38 -2.49 -6.82
CA ASP A 82 -4.18 -1.27 -6.63
C ASP A 82 -5.26 -1.49 -5.57
N ILE A 83 -5.14 -0.82 -4.44
CA ILE A 83 -6.16 -0.84 -3.40
C ILE A 83 -7.17 0.26 -3.69
N LYS A 84 -8.28 -0.06 -4.34
CA LYS A 84 -9.36 0.91 -4.59
C LYS A 84 -10.49 0.76 -3.60
N GLU A 85 -10.96 -0.45 -3.41
CA GLU A 85 -12.12 -0.73 -2.57
C GLU A 85 -11.83 -1.95 -1.71
N VAL A 86 -11.27 -1.70 -0.53
CA VAL A 86 -10.99 -2.75 0.44
C VAL A 86 -11.66 -2.38 1.75
N ARG A 87 -12.37 -3.33 2.32
CA ARG A 87 -12.98 -3.13 3.64
C ARG A 87 -11.87 -3.05 4.68
N ILE A 88 -12.04 -2.16 5.65
CA ILE A 88 -11.07 -2.01 6.74
C ILE A 88 -10.89 -3.35 7.46
N SER A 89 -11.97 -4.09 7.70
CA SER A 89 -11.89 -5.40 8.34
C SER A 89 -11.06 -6.41 7.55
N SER A 90 -11.15 -6.38 6.22
CA SER A 90 -10.33 -7.25 5.37
C SER A 90 -8.86 -6.85 5.41
N LEU A 91 -8.60 -5.55 5.42
CA LEU A 91 -7.24 -5.02 5.51
C LEU A 91 -6.61 -5.35 6.87
N GLU A 92 -7.36 -5.20 7.97
CA GLU A 92 -6.92 -5.60 9.30
C GLU A 92 -6.54 -7.07 9.34
N ARG A 93 -7.40 -7.92 8.79
CA ARG A 93 -7.16 -9.36 8.74
C ARG A 93 -5.89 -9.70 7.95
N LEU A 94 -5.69 -9.04 6.84
CA LEU A 94 -4.50 -9.24 6.01
C LEU A 94 -3.23 -8.85 6.77
N VAL A 95 -3.25 -7.69 7.41
CA VAL A 95 -2.07 -7.15 8.12
C VAL A 95 -1.82 -7.92 9.41
N GLU A 96 -2.83 -8.15 10.22
CA GLU A 96 -2.66 -8.73 11.55
C GLU A 96 -2.50 -10.25 11.51
N ILE A 97 -3.36 -10.94 10.79
CA ILE A 97 -3.30 -12.41 10.70
C ILE A 97 -2.31 -12.85 9.65
N GLY A 98 -2.37 -12.24 8.47
CA GLY A 98 -1.52 -12.63 7.34
C GLY A 98 -0.07 -12.24 7.51
N LEU A 99 0.18 -10.99 7.87
CA LEU A 99 1.54 -10.45 7.95
C LEU A 99 2.09 -10.38 9.37
N GLY A 100 1.27 -10.66 10.38
CA GLY A 100 1.69 -10.64 11.77
C GLY A 100 2.01 -9.25 12.30
N GLY A 101 1.46 -8.22 11.64
CA GLY A 101 1.68 -6.84 12.01
C GLY A 101 0.47 -6.21 12.67
N LYS A 102 0.42 -4.90 12.63
CA LYS A 102 -0.69 -4.12 13.18
C LYS A 102 -1.08 -3.04 12.19
N LEU A 103 -2.38 -2.88 11.97
CA LEU A 103 -2.89 -1.79 11.15
C LEU A 103 -3.23 -0.61 12.06
N GLU A 104 -2.64 0.53 11.77
CA GLU A 104 -2.97 1.78 12.44
C GLU A 104 -3.56 2.75 11.43
N LEU A 105 -4.69 3.36 11.81
CA LEU A 105 -5.33 4.39 11.03
C LEU A 105 -5.23 5.71 11.78
N ARG A 106 -4.85 6.76 11.08
CA ARG A 106 -4.69 8.07 11.68
C ARG A 106 -5.50 9.10 10.90
N ILE A 107 -6.29 9.87 11.62
CA ILE A 107 -7.04 10.98 11.05
C ILE A 107 -6.37 12.27 11.49
N MET A 108 -6.03 13.10 10.53
CA MET A 108 -5.44 14.42 10.80
C MET A 108 -6.42 15.48 10.31
N LEU A 109 -6.85 16.35 11.23
CA LEU A 109 -7.81 17.42 10.92
C LEU A 109 -7.13 18.77 10.80
#